data_715ccef0004194a22adda0076d26567f
#
_entry.id   715ccef0004194a22adda0076d26567f
#
_cell.length_a   1.000
_cell.length_b   1.000
_cell.length_c   1.000
_cell.angle_alpha   90.00
_cell.angle_beta   90.00
_cell.angle_gamma   90.00
#
_symmetry.space_group_name_H-M   'P 1'
#
loop_
_entity.id
_entity.type
_entity.pdbx_description
1 polymer ?
#
loop_
_entity_poly.entity_id
_entity_poly.type
_entity_poly.pdbx_seq_one_letter_code
_entity_poly.pdbx_strand_id
1 'polypeptide(L)'
;MKMKKIAIAFYALAAICFVTLFTQCKEPVCDLVLHVHKTTTGIDTADALPNCLVNVGLEDNYADFAKAEGYTDQNGVFTHTFKYEALLDVMAVYDNTWVDTNDIQHRDYFVGTGRVKLEPGETVEQYILATEAQ
;
A
#
# COMPACT_ATOMS: atom_id res chain seq x y z
N MET A 1 -58.22 -15.11 -15.04
CA MET A 1 -56.95 -14.77 -15.76
C MET A 1 -56.21 -13.55 -15.20
N LYS A 2 -56.87 -12.55 -14.66
CA LYS A 2 -56.20 -11.37 -14.07
C LYS A 2 -55.36 -11.69 -12.81
N MET A 3 -55.83 -12.60 -11.94
CA MET A 3 -55.10 -13.00 -10.71
C MET A 3 -53.76 -13.71 -10.95
N LYS A 4 -53.64 -14.53 -12.02
CA LYS A 4 -52.39 -15.21 -12.34
C LYS A 4 -51.31 -14.23 -12.82
N LYS A 5 -51.65 -13.16 -13.52
CA LYS A 5 -50.71 -12.13 -13.96
C LYS A 5 -50.20 -11.27 -12.79
N ILE A 6 -51.04 -11.01 -11.80
CA ILE A 6 -50.69 -10.27 -10.59
C ILE A 6 -49.73 -11.10 -9.71
N ALA A 7 -49.96 -12.42 -9.60
CA ALA A 7 -49.09 -13.31 -8.84
C ALA A 7 -47.67 -13.41 -9.47
N ILE A 8 -47.56 -13.47 -10.80
CA ILE A 8 -46.27 -13.49 -11.51
C ILE A 8 -45.52 -12.17 -11.30
N ALA A 9 -46.20 -11.03 -11.35
CA ALA A 9 -45.61 -9.71 -11.09
C ALA A 9 -45.09 -9.59 -9.64
N PHE A 10 -45.83 -10.13 -8.67
CA PHE A 10 -45.37 -10.17 -7.26
C PHE A 10 -44.14 -11.06 -7.06
N TYR A 11 -44.11 -12.22 -7.71
CA TYR A 11 -42.93 -13.11 -7.65
C TYR A 11 -41.69 -12.50 -8.31
N ALA A 12 -41.88 -11.80 -9.45
CA ALA A 12 -40.79 -11.11 -10.12
C ALA A 12 -40.23 -9.95 -9.29
N LEU A 13 -41.11 -9.18 -8.63
CA LEU A 13 -40.72 -8.07 -7.75
C LEU A 13 -40.01 -8.59 -6.49
N ALA A 14 -40.47 -9.69 -5.89
CA ALA A 14 -39.83 -10.33 -4.74
C ALA A 14 -38.44 -10.90 -5.10
N ALA A 15 -38.29 -11.48 -6.30
CA ALA A 15 -37.00 -11.99 -6.78
C ALA A 15 -35.97 -10.86 -7.00
N ILE A 16 -36.40 -9.71 -7.54
CA ILE A 16 -35.55 -8.53 -7.72
C ILE A 16 -35.11 -7.97 -6.37
N CYS A 17 -36.01 -7.85 -5.39
CA CYS A 17 -35.67 -7.42 -4.03
C CYS A 17 -34.70 -8.39 -3.34
N PHE A 18 -34.80 -9.70 -3.60
CA PHE A 18 -33.94 -10.71 -2.99
C PHE A 18 -32.50 -10.65 -3.56
N VAL A 19 -32.35 -10.35 -4.85
CA VAL A 19 -31.05 -10.20 -5.50
C VAL A 19 -30.30 -8.95 -5.00
N THR A 20 -31.02 -7.87 -4.69
CA THR A 20 -30.40 -6.63 -4.15
C THR A 20 -29.95 -6.74 -2.70
N LEU A 21 -30.50 -7.69 -1.93
CA LEU A 21 -30.09 -7.95 -0.54
C LEU A 21 -28.76 -8.72 -0.44
N PHE A 22 -28.29 -9.34 -1.54
CA PHE A 22 -27.03 -10.07 -1.60
C PHE A 22 -25.88 -9.24 -2.20
N THR A 23 -26.07 -7.97 -2.50
CA THR A 23 -24.93 -7.07 -2.67
C THR A 23 -24.28 -6.90 -1.31
N GLN A 24 -23.39 -7.84 -0.98
CA GLN A 24 -22.49 -7.71 0.17
C GLN A 24 -21.80 -6.35 0.04
N CYS A 25 -22.11 -5.44 0.95
CA CYS A 25 -21.25 -4.29 1.19
C CYS A 25 -19.87 -4.85 1.55
N LYS A 26 -18.96 -4.91 0.57
CA LYS A 26 -17.55 -5.13 0.86
C LYS A 26 -17.15 -3.97 1.77
N GLU A 27 -16.66 -4.31 2.96
CA GLU A 27 -16.05 -3.29 3.82
C GLU A 27 -14.99 -2.56 3.01
N PRO A 28 -15.01 -1.22 2.98
CA PRO A 28 -14.00 -0.48 2.24
C PRO A 28 -12.62 -0.77 2.83
N VAL A 29 -11.68 -1.12 1.98
CA VAL A 29 -10.27 -1.31 2.32
C VAL A 29 -9.47 -0.04 2.05
N CYS A 30 -8.28 0.06 2.61
CA CYS A 30 -7.37 1.18 2.41
C CYS A 30 -6.17 0.67 1.61
N ASP A 31 -6.00 1.12 0.38
CA ASP A 31 -4.87 0.73 -0.46
C ASP A 31 -3.73 1.73 -0.31
N LEU A 32 -2.51 1.22 -0.17
CA LEU A 32 -1.29 2.00 -0.06
C LEU A 32 -0.37 1.70 -1.22
N VAL A 33 0.13 2.75 -1.86
CA VAL A 33 1.16 2.71 -2.90
C VAL A 33 2.29 3.65 -2.48
N LEU A 34 3.48 3.11 -2.25
CA LEU A 34 4.67 3.89 -1.92
C LEU A 34 5.67 3.83 -3.06
N HIS A 35 6.15 5.00 -3.47
CA HIS A 35 7.23 5.16 -4.41
C HIS A 35 8.49 5.53 -3.64
N VAL A 36 9.47 4.64 -3.59
CA VAL A 36 10.74 4.89 -2.91
C VAL A 36 11.79 5.33 -3.92
N HIS A 37 12.30 6.53 -3.74
CA HIS A 37 13.29 7.13 -4.63
C HIS A 37 14.52 7.57 -3.87
N LYS A 38 15.68 7.36 -4.49
CA LYS A 38 16.95 7.88 -4.01
C LYS A 38 17.02 9.39 -4.30
N THR A 39 17.49 10.16 -3.35
CA THR A 39 17.74 11.58 -3.52
C THR A 39 19.05 12.01 -2.87
N THR A 40 19.77 12.91 -3.51
CA THR A 40 20.95 13.57 -2.96
C THR A 40 20.61 14.93 -2.35
N THR A 41 19.51 15.53 -2.78
CA THR A 41 19.07 16.88 -2.38
C THR A 41 17.88 16.89 -1.43
N GLY A 42 17.22 15.73 -1.24
CA GLY A 42 15.97 15.62 -0.48
C GLY A 42 14.72 16.07 -1.25
N ILE A 43 14.85 16.43 -2.52
CA ILE A 43 13.73 16.94 -3.35
C ILE A 43 13.61 16.16 -4.67
N ASP A 44 14.71 15.59 -5.16
CA ASP A 44 14.78 14.90 -6.44
C ASP A 44 14.14 13.50 -6.36
N THR A 45 13.27 13.18 -7.31
CA THR A 45 12.55 11.90 -7.41
C THR A 45 12.96 11.09 -8.64
N ALA A 46 14.11 11.38 -9.25
CA ALA A 46 14.49 10.79 -10.54
C ALA A 46 14.85 9.30 -10.45
N ASP A 47 15.45 8.87 -9.34
CA ASP A 47 16.01 7.52 -9.22
C ASP A 47 15.17 6.63 -8.30
N ALA A 48 14.39 5.74 -8.89
CA ALA A 48 13.66 4.71 -8.16
C ALA A 48 14.63 3.73 -7.46
N LEU A 49 14.30 3.31 -6.23
CA LEU A 49 15.05 2.31 -5.46
C LEU A 49 14.34 0.95 -5.49
N PRO A 50 14.74 0.02 -6.37
CA PRO A 50 14.28 -1.37 -6.32
C PRO A 50 14.92 -2.12 -5.15
N ASN A 51 14.24 -3.18 -4.69
CA ASN A 51 14.67 -4.02 -3.56
C ASN A 51 14.95 -3.25 -2.26
N CYS A 52 14.27 -2.15 -2.06
CA CYS A 52 14.28 -1.39 -0.82
C CYS A 52 13.34 -2.04 0.19
N LEU A 53 13.80 -2.34 1.38
CA LEU A 53 12.96 -2.84 2.46
C LEU A 53 12.07 -1.72 2.97
N VAL A 54 10.77 -1.92 2.91
CA VAL A 54 9.76 -0.98 3.40
C VAL A 54 9.08 -1.56 4.62
N ASN A 55 9.07 -0.79 5.70
CA ASN A 55 8.34 -1.09 6.92
C ASN A 55 7.29 0.00 7.15
N VAL A 56 6.05 -0.41 7.36
CA VAL A 56 4.92 0.46 7.68
C VAL A 56 4.42 0.11 9.08
N GLY A 57 4.15 1.11 9.91
CA GLY A 57 3.72 0.89 11.29
C GLY A 57 4.87 0.45 12.21
N LEU A 58 5.92 1.26 12.34
CA LEU A 58 7.17 0.91 13.04
C LEU A 58 7.09 0.91 14.55
N GLU A 59 6.14 1.63 15.14
CA GLU A 59 6.04 1.72 16.60
C GLU A 59 5.48 0.44 17.20
N ASP A 60 6.02 0.02 18.35
CA ASP A 60 5.56 -1.18 19.07
C ASP A 60 4.10 -1.10 19.52
N ASN A 61 3.53 0.10 19.51
CA ASN A 61 2.14 0.36 19.88
C ASN A 61 1.12 0.09 18.76
N TYR A 62 1.56 -0.13 17.53
CA TYR A 62 0.64 -0.50 16.45
C TYR A 62 0.24 -1.97 16.55
N ALA A 63 -1.06 -2.21 16.38
CA ALA A 63 -1.57 -3.58 16.25
C ALA A 63 -1.03 -4.24 14.97
N ASP A 64 -0.92 -5.57 14.97
CA ASP A 64 -0.36 -6.33 13.83
C ASP A 64 -1.06 -6.06 12.50
N PHE A 65 -2.37 -5.74 12.53
CA PHE A 65 -3.12 -5.40 11.33
C PHE A 65 -2.78 -4.00 10.75
N ALA A 66 -2.06 -3.17 11.50
CA ALA A 66 -1.58 -1.85 11.08
C ALA A 66 -0.09 -1.87 10.67
N LYS A 67 0.51 -3.05 10.56
CA LYS A 67 1.90 -3.25 10.16
C LYS A 67 1.98 -3.93 8.81
N ALA A 68 2.94 -3.52 8.00
CA ALA A 68 3.29 -4.19 6.76
C ALA A 68 4.78 -4.09 6.51
N GLU A 69 5.37 -5.16 5.98
CA GLU A 69 6.77 -5.23 5.60
C GLU A 69 6.88 -5.87 4.23
N GLY A 70 7.79 -5.38 3.42
CA GLY A 70 8.08 -5.95 2.11
C GLY A 70 9.15 -5.16 1.37
N TYR A 71 9.40 -5.58 0.13
CA TYR A 71 10.41 -4.95 -0.72
C TYR A 71 9.74 -4.22 -1.88
N THR A 72 10.35 -3.11 -2.31
CA THR A 72 9.95 -2.43 -3.54
C THR A 72 10.25 -3.30 -4.76
N ASP A 73 9.41 -3.16 -5.79
CA ASP A 73 9.60 -3.79 -7.08
C ASP A 73 10.71 -3.11 -7.91
N GLN A 74 10.86 -3.51 -9.17
CA GLN A 74 11.88 -2.97 -10.09
C GLN A 74 11.68 -1.47 -10.39
N ASN A 75 10.49 -0.93 -10.14
CA ASN A 75 10.17 0.48 -10.31
C ASN A 75 10.25 1.28 -9.00
N GLY A 76 10.73 0.65 -7.92
CA GLY A 76 10.79 1.26 -6.60
C GLY A 76 9.42 1.38 -5.92
N VAL A 77 8.44 0.55 -6.31
CA VAL A 77 7.07 0.62 -5.81
C VAL A 77 6.80 -0.49 -4.80
N PHE A 78 6.23 -0.12 -3.67
CA PHE A 78 5.68 -1.04 -2.67
C PHE A 78 4.17 -0.81 -2.55
N THR A 79 3.39 -1.88 -2.52
CA THR A 79 1.93 -1.84 -2.39
C THR A 79 1.45 -2.73 -1.26
N HIS A 80 0.46 -2.26 -0.52
CA HIS A 80 -0.21 -3.06 0.51
C HIS A 80 -1.66 -2.61 0.71
N THR A 81 -2.53 -3.54 1.09
CA THR A 81 -3.92 -3.25 1.40
C THR A 81 -4.18 -3.46 2.87
N PHE A 82 -4.63 -2.41 3.54
CA PHE A 82 -5.01 -2.43 4.96
C PHE A 82 -6.52 -2.52 5.11
N LYS A 83 -6.96 -3.18 6.17
CA LYS A 83 -8.38 -3.33 6.47
C LYS A 83 -9.01 -2.07 7.08
N TYR A 84 -8.22 -1.29 7.81
CA TYR A 84 -8.69 -0.15 8.60
C TYR A 84 -7.95 1.12 8.26
N GLU A 85 -8.62 2.25 8.46
CA GLU A 85 -7.98 3.57 8.44
C GLU A 85 -6.94 3.68 9.55
N ALA A 86 -5.84 4.35 9.27
CA ALA A 86 -4.76 4.59 10.23
C ALA A 86 -3.84 5.72 9.78
N LEU A 87 -3.14 6.32 10.73
CA LEU A 87 -1.98 7.18 10.48
C LEU A 87 -0.73 6.39 10.84
N LEU A 88 0.08 6.03 9.85
CA LEU A 88 1.19 5.10 10.00
C LEU A 88 2.51 5.75 9.63
N ASP A 89 3.55 5.45 10.41
CA ASP A 89 4.91 5.80 10.05
C ASP A 89 5.47 4.78 9.05
N VAL A 90 6.26 5.28 8.12
CA VAL A 90 6.91 4.49 7.06
C VAL A 90 8.41 4.68 7.15
N MET A 91 9.15 3.59 7.03
CA MET A 91 10.60 3.60 6.86
C MET A 91 10.97 2.73 5.67
N ALA A 92 11.79 3.27 4.79
CA ALA A 92 12.38 2.56 3.67
C ALA A 92 13.89 2.48 3.86
N VAL A 93 14.46 1.29 3.74
CA VAL A 93 15.90 1.04 3.91
C VAL A 93 16.42 0.27 2.70
N TYR A 94 17.41 0.85 2.05
CA TYR A 94 18.19 0.17 1.02
C TYR A 94 19.59 -0.06 1.52
N ASP A 95 20.04 -1.32 1.52
CA ASP A 95 21.37 -1.72 1.95
C ASP A 95 21.94 -2.70 0.94
N ASN A 96 22.91 -2.24 0.18
CA ASN A 96 23.60 -3.05 -0.82
C ASN A 96 25.11 -2.95 -0.63
N THR A 97 25.74 -4.09 -0.43
CA THR A 97 27.19 -4.18 -0.31
C THR A 97 27.76 -4.93 -1.51
N TRP A 98 28.73 -4.33 -2.17
CA TRP A 98 29.38 -4.92 -3.34
C TRP A 98 30.90 -4.69 -3.31
N VAL A 99 31.64 -5.50 -4.06
CA VAL A 99 33.11 -5.44 -4.15
C VAL A 99 33.44 -5.06 -5.58
N ASP A 100 34.34 -4.11 -5.75
CA ASP A 100 34.83 -3.68 -7.06
C ASP A 100 35.95 -4.61 -7.61
N THR A 101 36.39 -4.31 -8.81
CA THR A 101 37.48 -5.08 -9.50
C THR A 101 38.85 -5.00 -8.80
N ASN A 102 39.01 -4.14 -7.80
CA ASN A 102 40.22 -3.96 -7.01
C ASN A 102 40.09 -4.58 -5.60
N ASP A 103 39.09 -5.42 -5.38
CA ASP A 103 38.76 -6.03 -4.09
C ASP A 103 38.40 -4.99 -2.98
N ILE A 104 37.94 -3.78 -3.39
CA ILE A 104 37.49 -2.76 -2.46
C ILE A 104 35.98 -2.93 -2.23
N GLN A 105 35.62 -3.05 -0.96
CA GLN A 105 34.19 -3.17 -0.56
C GLN A 105 33.52 -1.79 -0.54
N HIS A 106 32.39 -1.71 -1.21
CA HIS A 106 31.52 -0.54 -1.24
C HIS A 106 30.17 -0.88 -0.60
N ARG A 107 29.53 0.10 -0.02
CA ARG A 107 28.19 -0.04 0.55
C ARG A 107 27.32 1.14 0.15
N ASP A 108 26.23 0.85 -0.51
CA ASP A 108 25.18 1.81 -0.81
C ASP A 108 24.09 1.68 0.25
N TYR A 109 23.99 2.65 1.15
CA TYR A 109 23.04 2.63 2.24
C TYR A 109 22.17 3.89 2.23
N PHE A 110 20.88 3.71 1.96
CA PHE A 110 19.92 4.80 1.88
C PHE A 110 18.76 4.55 2.85
N VAL A 111 18.32 5.60 3.52
CA VAL A 111 17.18 5.56 4.45
C VAL A 111 16.23 6.69 4.13
N GLY A 112 14.95 6.35 4.01
CA GLY A 112 13.86 7.31 3.86
C GLY A 112 12.79 7.06 4.90
N THR A 113 12.18 8.12 5.41
CA THR A 113 11.08 8.05 6.34
C THR A 113 9.92 8.91 5.87
N GLY A 114 8.72 8.55 6.27
CA GLY A 114 7.52 9.30 5.96
C GLY A 114 6.36 8.91 6.87
N ARG A 115 5.23 9.54 6.66
CA ARG A 115 3.99 9.22 7.37
C ARG A 115 2.84 9.22 6.38
N VAL A 116 1.99 8.20 6.43
CA VAL A 116 0.84 8.04 5.55
C VAL A 116 -0.44 8.02 6.36
N LYS A 117 -1.48 8.66 5.84
CA LYS A 117 -2.84 8.58 6.36
C LYS A 117 -3.66 7.70 5.42
N LEU A 118 -4.10 6.55 5.92
CA LEU A 118 -4.97 5.64 5.20
C LEU A 118 -6.43 6.04 5.38
N GLU A 119 -7.19 6.06 4.29
CA GLU A 119 -8.61 6.38 4.30
C GLU A 119 -9.43 5.24 3.66
N PRO A 120 -10.60 4.89 4.23
CA PRO A 120 -11.41 3.77 3.75
C PRO A 120 -11.90 3.99 2.33
N GLY A 121 -11.70 2.99 1.46
CA GLY A 121 -12.14 3.03 0.07
C GLY A 121 -11.26 3.84 -0.85
N GLU A 122 -10.14 4.37 -0.37
CA GLU A 122 -9.21 5.18 -1.15
C GLU A 122 -7.85 4.49 -1.33
N THR A 123 -7.17 4.84 -2.42
CA THR A 123 -5.77 4.50 -2.65
C THR A 123 -4.91 5.70 -2.28
N VAL A 124 -4.07 5.53 -1.27
CA VAL A 124 -3.09 6.55 -0.86
C VAL A 124 -1.79 6.29 -1.59
N GLU A 125 -1.34 7.27 -2.35
CA GLU A 125 -0.08 7.24 -3.09
C GLU A 125 0.88 8.27 -2.53
N GLN A 126 2.11 7.85 -2.18
CA GLN A 126 3.10 8.72 -1.57
C GLN A 126 4.53 8.37 -1.99
N TYR A 127 5.35 9.41 -2.11
CA TYR A 127 6.79 9.29 -2.34
C TYR A 127 7.55 9.29 -1.02
N ILE A 128 8.48 8.33 -0.90
CA ILE A 128 9.46 8.27 0.20
C ILE A 128 10.83 8.55 -0.40
N LEU A 129 11.44 9.64 0.02
CA LEU A 129 12.75 10.05 -0.44
C LEU A 129 13.82 9.49 0.50
N ALA A 130 14.66 8.61 -0.02
CA ALA A 130 15.76 7.99 0.72
C ALA A 130 17.06 8.72 0.43
N THR A 131 17.73 9.17 1.48
CA THR A 131 19.03 9.83 1.43
C THR A 131 20.13 8.86 1.88
N GLU A 132 21.35 9.10 1.40
CA GLU A 132 22.51 8.34 1.84
C GLU A 132 22.71 8.53 3.35
N ALA A 133 22.77 7.42 4.08
CA ALA A 133 23.05 7.39 5.50
C ALA A 133 24.46 6.84 5.73
N GLN A 134 25.24 7.54 6.54
CA GLN A 134 26.62 7.15 6.88
C GLN A 134 26.64 6.09 7.99
#